data_c35fb9629500a02903ebc467169269e4
#
_entry.id   c35fb9629500a02903ebc467169269e4
#
_cell.length_a   1.000
_cell.length_b   1.000
_cell.length_c   1.000
_cell.angle_alpha   90.00
_cell.angle_beta   90.00
_cell.angle_gamma   90.00
#
_symmetry.space_group_name_H-M   'P 1'
#
loop_
_entity.id
_entity.type
_entity.pdbx_description
1 polymer ?
#
loop_
_entity_poly.entity_id
_entity_poly.type
_entity_poly.pdbx_seq_one_letter_code
_entity_poly.pdbx_strand_id
1 'polypeptide(L)' 'MIEETKENKAQLFALRTTANREDQVMDFVISHAMKKKLEIYSLVKPHGLRGYIFIESKSREEAEASFFGVPYAR' A
#
# COMPACT_ATOMS: atom_id res chain seq x y z
N MET A 1 -26.72 0.43 9.74
CA MET A 1 -26.21 0.70 9.55
C MET A 1 -24.97 0.87 9.66
N ILE A 2 -24.33 1.05 9.69
CA ILE A 2 -23.16 1.43 9.76
C ILE A 2 -22.15 0.60 10.29
N GLU A 3 -22.37 -0.21 11.19
CA GLU A 3 -21.42 -0.95 11.76
C GLU A 3 -20.77 -1.86 10.91
N GLU A 4 -21.34 -2.22 9.86
CA GLU A 4 -20.71 -3.11 9.03
C GLU A 4 -19.45 -2.55 8.54
N THR A 5 -19.35 -1.28 8.51
CA THR A 5 -18.14 -0.70 8.06
C THR A 5 -17.00 -1.07 8.96
N LYS A 6 -17.27 -1.39 10.18
CA LYS A 6 -16.21 -1.76 11.02
C LYS A 6 -15.59 -3.05 10.64
N GLU A 7 -16.40 -3.98 10.23
CA GLU A 7 -15.86 -5.23 9.86
C GLU A 7 -15.09 -5.18 8.62
N ASN A 8 -15.47 -4.29 7.72
CA ASN A 8 -14.79 -4.17 6.46
C ASN A 8 -13.85 -3.02 6.45
N LYS A 9 -13.52 -2.53 7.63
CA LYS A 9 -12.71 -1.37 7.70
C LYS A 9 -11.33 -1.61 7.17
N ALA A 10 -10.92 -0.80 6.24
CA ALA A 10 -9.59 -0.85 5.72
C ALA A 10 -8.63 -0.19 6.69
N GLN A 11 -7.39 -0.61 6.65
CA GLN A 11 -6.34 -0.04 7.47
C GLN A 11 -5.37 0.70 6.56
N LEU A 12 -4.89 1.83 7.03
CA LEU A 12 -3.99 2.67 6.27
C LEU A 12 -2.59 2.57 6.83
N PHE A 13 -1.64 2.31 5.95
CA PHE A 13 -0.25 2.16 6.34
C PHE A 13 0.62 3.09 5.52
N ALA A 14 1.64 3.65 6.15
CA ALA A 14 2.60 4.47 5.46
C ALA A 14 3.81 3.61 5.13
N LEU A 15 4.19 3.59 3.86
CA LEU A 15 5.36 2.85 3.42
C LEU A 15 6.45 3.83 3.05
N ARG A 16 7.61 3.64 3.64
CA ARG A 16 8.74 4.50 3.34
C ARG A 16 9.43 4.02 2.08
N THR A 17 9.75 4.94 1.21
CA THR A 17 10.41 4.61 -0.04
C THR A 17 11.61 5.51 -0.23
N THR A 18 12.45 5.15 -1.20
CA THR A 18 13.51 6.06 -1.62
C THR A 18 12.86 7.22 -2.35
N ALA A 19 13.27 8.44 -2.01
CA ALA A 19 12.70 9.63 -2.61
C ALA A 19 12.87 9.60 -4.13
N ASN A 20 11.87 10.08 -4.84
CA ASN A 20 11.82 10.10 -6.30
C ASN A 20 11.64 8.74 -6.93
N ARG A 21 11.39 7.71 -6.12
CA ARG A 21 11.10 6.38 -6.63
C ARG A 21 9.70 5.92 -6.23
N GLU A 22 8.89 6.85 -5.75
CA GLU A 22 7.56 6.50 -5.25
C GLU A 22 6.70 5.84 -6.34
N ASP A 23 6.74 6.37 -7.54
CA ASP A 23 5.93 5.82 -8.61
C ASP A 23 6.35 4.41 -8.96
N GLN A 24 7.65 4.15 -8.96
CA GLN A 24 8.13 2.81 -9.23
C GLN A 24 7.70 1.83 -8.16
N VAL A 25 7.76 2.27 -6.90
CA VAL A 25 7.31 1.40 -5.81
C VAL A 25 5.82 1.11 -5.95
N MET A 26 5.03 2.12 -6.29
CA MET A 26 3.59 1.91 -6.48
C MET A 26 3.32 0.90 -7.57
N ASP A 27 4.05 0.99 -8.69
CA ASP A 27 3.87 0.03 -9.78
C ASP A 27 4.19 -1.39 -9.33
N PHE A 28 5.26 -1.57 -8.57
CA PHE A 28 5.61 -2.89 -8.06
C PHE A 28 4.56 -3.41 -7.09
N VAL A 29 4.07 -2.53 -6.22
CA VAL A 29 3.07 -2.93 -5.23
C VAL A 29 1.79 -3.36 -5.94
N ILE A 30 1.36 -2.60 -6.95
CA ILE A 30 0.18 -2.95 -7.71
C ILE A 30 0.35 -4.30 -8.39
N SER A 31 1.51 -4.51 -9.00
CA SER A 31 1.78 -5.75 -9.68
C SER A 31 1.74 -6.94 -8.72
N HIS A 32 2.36 -6.79 -7.55
CA HIS A 32 2.35 -7.85 -6.55
C HIS A 32 0.93 -8.11 -6.04
N ALA A 33 0.17 -7.04 -5.81
CA ALA A 33 -1.19 -7.20 -5.31
C ALA A 33 -2.04 -7.98 -6.29
N MET A 34 -1.90 -7.67 -7.57
CA MET A 34 -2.67 -8.37 -8.58
C MET A 34 -2.22 -9.80 -8.73
N LYS A 35 -0.92 -10.03 -8.73
CA LYS A 35 -0.38 -11.35 -8.92
C LYS A 35 -0.72 -12.28 -7.76
N LYS A 36 -0.65 -11.79 -6.55
CA LYS A 36 -0.90 -12.58 -5.36
C LYS A 36 -2.34 -12.46 -4.87
N LYS A 37 -3.15 -11.68 -5.54
CA LYS A 37 -4.55 -11.47 -5.18
C LYS A 37 -4.70 -10.95 -3.77
N LEU A 38 -3.91 -9.95 -3.44
CA LEU A 38 -3.94 -9.36 -2.13
C LEU A 38 -5.07 -8.35 -2.01
N GLU A 39 -5.52 -8.13 -0.78
CA GLU A 39 -6.62 -7.20 -0.53
C GLU A 39 -6.06 -5.81 -0.28
N ILE A 40 -5.61 -5.20 -1.35
CA ILE A 40 -5.11 -3.83 -1.33
C ILE A 40 -6.18 -2.97 -1.97
N TYR A 41 -6.68 -2.00 -1.24
CA TYR A 41 -7.82 -1.20 -1.71
C TYR A 41 -7.40 0.08 -2.41
N SER A 42 -6.32 0.69 -1.99
CA SER A 42 -5.85 1.88 -2.67
C SER A 42 -4.41 2.16 -2.33
N LEU A 43 -3.78 2.92 -3.20
CA LEU A 43 -2.43 3.42 -2.99
C LEU A 43 -2.46 4.90 -3.25
N VAL A 44 -1.78 5.66 -2.38
CA VAL A 44 -1.75 7.10 -2.52
C VAL A 44 -0.32 7.59 -2.40
N LYS A 45 0.08 8.44 -3.33
CA LYS A 45 1.34 9.14 -3.23
C LYS A 45 1.00 10.56 -2.77
N PRO A 46 1.25 10.90 -1.51
CA PRO A 46 0.82 12.22 -1.02
C PRO A 46 1.57 13.33 -1.72
N HIS A 47 0.82 14.33 -2.10
CA HIS A 47 1.40 15.48 -2.77
C HIS A 47 2.25 16.24 -1.77
N GLY A 48 3.47 16.52 -2.14
CA GLY A 48 4.32 17.31 -1.27
C GLY A 48 5.03 16.54 -0.18
N LEU A 49 4.82 15.23 -0.10
CA LEU A 49 5.51 14.42 0.89
C LEU A 49 6.33 13.38 0.18
N ARG A 50 7.61 13.62 0.10
CA ARG A 50 8.51 12.78 -0.65
C ARG A 50 8.98 11.61 0.18
N GLY A 51 9.16 10.46 -0.47
CA GLY A 51 9.69 9.30 0.21
C GLY A 51 8.67 8.46 0.93
N TYR A 52 7.39 8.69 0.67
CA TYR A 52 6.32 7.90 1.30
C TYR A 52 5.21 7.61 0.32
N ILE A 53 4.59 6.46 0.47
CA ILE A 53 3.29 6.21 -0.15
C ILE A 53 2.40 5.63 0.95
N PHE A 54 1.10 5.78 0.76
CA PHE A 54 0.14 5.20 1.70
C PHE A 54 -0.57 4.04 1.03
N ILE A 55 -0.74 2.98 1.80
CA ILE A 55 -1.40 1.76 1.32
C ILE A 55 -2.61 1.51 2.18
N GLU A 56 -3.76 1.40 1.55
CA GLU A 56 -4.99 1.04 2.25
C GLU A 56 -5.28 -0.41 1.95
N SER A 57 -5.36 -1.24 2.95
CA SER A 57 -5.54 -2.67 2.75
C SER A 57 -6.41 -3.26 3.84
N LYS A 58 -6.76 -4.52 3.65
CA LYS A 58 -7.56 -5.23 4.61
C LYS A 58 -6.82 -5.40 5.92
N SER A 59 -5.53 -5.67 5.86
CA SER A 59 -4.76 -5.92 7.07
C SER A 59 -3.31 -5.57 6.83
N ARG A 60 -2.55 -5.56 7.92
CA ARG A 60 -1.14 -5.30 7.84
C ARG A 60 -0.42 -6.36 7.04
N GLU A 61 -0.83 -7.62 7.19
CA GLU A 61 -0.19 -8.70 6.47
C GLU A 61 -0.36 -8.55 4.97
N GLU A 62 -1.54 -8.10 4.53
CA GLU A 62 -1.77 -7.88 3.12
C GLU A 62 -0.87 -6.76 2.61
N ALA A 63 -0.77 -5.69 3.38
CA ALA A 63 0.09 -4.57 2.98
C ALA A 63 1.54 -5.01 2.89
N GLU A 64 2.01 -5.74 3.89
CA GLU A 64 3.40 -6.18 3.90
C GLU A 64 3.70 -7.12 2.74
N ALA A 65 2.77 -7.99 2.41
CA ALA A 65 2.97 -8.90 1.30
C ALA A 65 3.07 -8.15 -0.02
N SER A 66 2.39 -7.02 -0.13
CA SER A 66 2.39 -6.27 -1.37
C SER A 66 3.71 -5.59 -1.66
N PHE A 67 4.49 -5.27 -0.65
CA PHE A 67 5.77 -4.60 -0.91
C PHE A 67 6.99 -5.42 -0.51
N PHE A 68 6.80 -6.67 -0.12
CA PHE A 68 7.92 -7.52 0.23
C PHE A 68 8.83 -7.72 -0.97
N GLY A 69 10.10 -7.40 -0.81
CA GLY A 69 11.06 -7.56 -1.88
C GLY A 69 11.00 -6.51 -2.97
N VAL A 70 10.18 -5.49 -2.81
CA VAL A 70 10.07 -4.44 -3.81
C VAL A 70 11.28 -3.51 -3.69
N PRO A 71 11.95 -3.21 -4.81
CA PRO A 71 13.08 -2.29 -4.76
C PRO A 71 12.62 -0.92 -4.30
N TYR A 72 13.48 -0.22 -3.58
CA TYR A 72 13.24 1.14 -3.10
C TYR A 72 12.21 1.25 -1.98
N ALA A 73 11.55 0.17 -1.62
CA ALA A 73 10.71 0.16 -0.42
C ALA A 73 11.63 -0.05 0.79
N ARG A 74 11.40 0.69 1.84
CA ARG A 74 12.29 0.67 3.00
C ARG A 74 11.57 0.29 4.32
#